data_2cc19a85733fc19e25f86311c2eab2e7
#
_entry.id   2cc19a85733fc19e25f86311c2eab2e7
#
_cell.length_a   1.000
_cell.length_b   1.000
_cell.length_c   1.000
_cell.angle_alpha   90.00
_cell.angle_beta   90.00
_cell.angle_gamma   90.00
#
_symmetry.space_group_name_H-M   'P 1'
#
loop_
_entity.id
_entity.type
_entity.pdbx_description
1 polymer ?
#
loop_
_entity_poly.entity_id
_entity_poly.type
_entity_poly.pdbx_seq_one_letter_code
_entity_poly.pdbx_strand_id
1 'polypeptide(L)'
;MPNAINPSPTSLCRSTLAGCTNIGVCSRDQLYQLIYKISQAADTLYRDFPWRNTTDPYAIWISEVMLQQTQTARVALRWQEWLEQFPTVDVLAQAQTADVLRAWQGMGYNRRALYVLKTAQIISAHGGVFPQTTAELVQLPGIGAATAAGICAFAWNRHCAYLETNVRSVLLHELFPHEDQVSDRELITFVDALCPDDAPRTSRALHTPRMWNYALLDYGVWLKQHVSNPSRRSRSYTKQSKFEGSHRQKRAALVRILLDSRAANDSHAMTTARACELLCDEEVRAGRSPVSEDYVEQLLCELRAQDFCTFCDGSWQV
;
A
#
# COMPACT_ATOMS: atom_id res chain seq x y z
N MET A 1 -29.53 11.04 25.26
CA MET A 1 -28.24 10.98 24.60
C MET A 1 -27.57 12.31 24.84
N PRO A 2 -26.44 12.42 25.57
CA PRO A 2 -25.77 13.69 25.79
C PRO A 2 -25.03 14.09 24.50
N ASN A 3 -25.28 15.32 24.07
CA ASN A 3 -24.56 15.99 22.99
C ASN A 3 -23.06 16.00 23.30
N ALA A 4 -22.26 15.26 22.55
CA ALA A 4 -20.82 15.46 22.53
C ALA A 4 -20.57 16.87 21.97
N ILE A 5 -20.14 17.77 22.82
CA ILE A 5 -19.70 19.12 22.45
C ILE A 5 -18.47 18.92 21.59
N ASN A 6 -18.63 19.07 20.27
CA ASN A 6 -17.50 19.13 19.36
C ASN A 6 -16.63 20.33 19.76
N PRO A 7 -15.37 20.16 20.18
CA PRO A 7 -14.54 21.29 20.54
C PRO A 7 -14.39 22.20 19.32
N SER A 8 -14.45 23.51 19.55
CA SER A 8 -14.31 24.49 18.48
C SER A 8 -12.97 24.26 17.73
N PRO A 9 -12.91 24.45 16.41
CA PRO A 9 -11.69 24.29 15.61
C PRO A 9 -10.46 25.03 16.18
N THR A 10 -10.68 26.11 16.91
CA THR A 10 -9.65 26.91 17.58
C THR A 10 -8.99 26.22 18.77
N SER A 11 -9.64 25.28 19.48
CA SER A 11 -9.02 24.55 20.59
C SER A 11 -8.11 23.42 20.13
N LEU A 12 -8.47 22.73 19.04
CA LEU A 12 -7.66 21.71 18.39
C LEU A 12 -6.34 22.26 17.83
N CYS A 13 -6.39 23.43 17.20
CA CYS A 13 -5.22 24.10 16.62
C CYS A 13 -4.16 24.49 17.66
N ARG A 14 -4.54 24.89 18.88
CA ARG A 14 -3.60 25.44 19.85
C ARG A 14 -2.69 24.41 20.47
N SER A 15 -3.16 23.18 20.72
CA SER A 15 -2.33 22.11 21.30
C SER A 15 -1.36 21.53 20.26
N THR A 16 -1.83 21.29 19.05
CA THR A 16 -1.01 20.74 17.96
C THR A 16 0.08 21.72 17.48
N LEU A 17 -0.18 23.03 17.51
CA LEU A 17 0.78 24.05 17.06
C LEU A 17 1.55 24.75 18.17
N ALA A 18 1.30 24.43 19.45
CA ALA A 18 2.01 25.06 20.57
C ALA A 18 3.53 24.81 20.54
N GLY A 19 3.97 23.71 19.92
CA GLY A 19 5.39 23.40 19.69
C GLY A 19 5.95 23.89 18.35
N CYS A 20 5.09 24.34 17.41
CA CYS A 20 5.49 24.68 16.05
C CYS A 20 5.72 26.18 15.89
N THR A 21 6.86 26.69 16.36
CA THR A 21 7.19 28.13 16.26
C THR A 21 7.73 28.52 14.89
N ASN A 22 8.31 27.61 14.12
CA ASN A 22 8.72 27.80 12.71
C ASN A 22 8.96 26.45 12.04
N ILE A 23 7.99 25.95 11.27
CA ILE A 23 8.23 24.83 10.39
C ILE A 23 8.49 25.37 8.98
N GLY A 24 9.75 25.59 8.65
CA GLY A 24 10.18 25.95 7.31
C GLY A 24 9.57 27.27 6.78
N VAL A 25 9.18 27.28 5.50
CA VAL A 25 8.72 28.46 4.74
C VAL A 25 7.25 28.81 5.00
N CYS A 26 6.47 27.96 5.71
CA CYS A 26 5.04 28.13 5.90
C CYS A 26 4.70 29.00 7.11
N SER A 27 3.78 29.93 6.94
CA SER A 27 3.25 30.74 8.03
C SER A 27 2.32 29.92 8.94
N ARG A 28 2.18 30.35 10.21
CA ARG A 28 1.20 29.79 11.14
C ARG A 28 -0.22 29.81 10.56
N ASP A 29 -0.60 30.87 9.87
CA ASP A 29 -1.94 31.03 9.29
C ASP A 29 -2.20 29.97 8.21
N GLN A 30 -1.21 29.63 7.38
CA GLN A 30 -1.34 28.57 6.39
C GLN A 30 -1.58 27.20 7.06
N LEU A 31 -0.87 26.90 8.15
CA LEU A 31 -1.08 25.65 8.89
C LEU A 31 -2.47 25.61 9.56
N TYR A 32 -2.93 26.73 10.14
CA TYR A 32 -4.29 26.83 10.66
C TYR A 32 -5.35 26.62 9.59
N GLN A 33 -5.18 27.23 8.42
CA GLN A 33 -6.10 27.06 7.28
C GLN A 33 -6.12 25.60 6.81
N LEU A 34 -4.98 24.94 6.74
CA LEU A 34 -4.91 23.52 6.39
C LEU A 34 -5.67 22.65 7.39
N ILE A 35 -5.39 22.82 8.70
CA ILE A 35 -6.07 22.05 9.76
C ILE A 35 -7.59 22.28 9.69
N TYR A 36 -8.02 23.53 9.49
CA TYR A 36 -9.43 23.87 9.35
C TYR A 36 -10.07 23.16 8.15
N LYS A 37 -9.43 23.21 6.97
CA LYS A 37 -9.91 22.51 5.76
C LYS A 37 -10.03 21.00 5.97
N ILE A 38 -9.01 20.37 6.56
CA ILE A 38 -9.02 18.93 6.85
C ILE A 38 -10.14 18.59 7.84
N SER A 39 -10.34 19.41 8.86
CA SER A 39 -11.41 19.21 9.85
C SER A 39 -12.80 19.32 9.23
N GLN A 40 -13.01 20.27 8.33
CA GLN A 40 -14.28 20.40 7.60
C GLN A 40 -14.52 19.27 6.61
N ALA A 41 -13.45 18.76 5.99
CA ALA A 41 -13.53 17.66 5.03
C ALA A 41 -13.76 16.30 5.70
N ALA A 42 -13.35 16.13 6.95
CA ALA A 42 -13.34 14.84 7.63
C ALA A 42 -14.69 14.11 7.66
N ASP A 43 -15.77 14.85 7.90
CA ASP A 43 -17.12 14.28 7.98
C ASP A 43 -17.77 14.12 6.59
N THR A 44 -17.49 15.06 5.68
CA THR A 44 -18.16 15.12 4.37
C THR A 44 -17.51 14.23 3.31
N LEU A 45 -16.20 14.00 3.43
CA LEU A 45 -15.39 13.23 2.47
C LEU A 45 -15.02 11.84 2.98
N TYR A 46 -15.45 11.45 4.18
CA TYR A 46 -15.11 10.14 4.75
C TYR A 46 -15.56 9.00 3.84
N ARG A 47 -14.61 8.12 3.48
CA ARG A 47 -14.86 6.93 2.67
C ARG A 47 -14.86 5.71 3.56
N ASP A 48 -16.01 5.05 3.67
CA ASP A 48 -16.13 3.84 4.47
C ASP A 48 -15.58 2.63 3.71
N PHE A 49 -14.37 2.19 4.09
CA PHE A 49 -13.75 0.98 3.59
C PHE A 49 -13.64 -0.07 4.69
N PRO A 50 -13.73 -1.39 4.36
CA PRO A 50 -13.76 -2.45 5.38
C PRO A 50 -12.57 -2.40 6.36
N TRP A 51 -11.37 -2.11 5.89
CA TRP A 51 -10.16 -2.00 6.72
C TRP A 51 -10.14 -0.79 7.66
N ARG A 52 -11.03 0.19 7.49
CA ARG A 52 -11.18 1.32 8.41
C ARG A 52 -12.01 0.97 9.64
N ASN A 53 -12.71 -0.18 9.61
CA ASN A 53 -13.59 -0.64 10.67
C ASN A 53 -12.92 -1.67 11.59
N THR A 54 -11.64 -1.94 11.42
CA THR A 54 -10.85 -2.81 12.29
C THR A 54 -9.67 -2.06 12.92
N THR A 55 -9.15 -2.62 14.02
CA THR A 55 -7.88 -2.25 14.63
C THR A 55 -6.89 -3.41 14.65
N ASP A 56 -7.24 -4.54 14.04
CA ASP A 56 -6.34 -5.68 13.92
C ASP A 56 -5.12 -5.33 13.07
N PRO A 57 -3.89 -5.42 13.62
CA PRO A 57 -2.68 -5.05 12.91
C PRO A 57 -2.42 -5.93 11.68
N TYR A 58 -2.84 -7.21 11.72
CA TYR A 58 -2.74 -8.11 10.57
C TYR A 58 -3.61 -7.61 9.41
N ALA A 59 -4.89 -7.40 9.67
CA ALA A 59 -5.85 -6.95 8.66
C ALA A 59 -5.48 -5.57 8.08
N ILE A 60 -4.99 -4.65 8.91
CA ILE A 60 -4.52 -3.32 8.51
C ILE A 60 -3.25 -3.44 7.67
N TRP A 61 -2.25 -4.24 8.09
CA TRP A 61 -1.04 -4.48 7.30
C TRP A 61 -1.36 -5.00 5.90
N ILE A 62 -2.25 -6.00 5.79
CA ILE A 62 -2.68 -6.54 4.49
C ILE A 62 -3.30 -5.42 3.63
N SER A 63 -4.18 -4.58 4.19
CA SER A 63 -4.76 -3.46 3.42
C SER A 63 -3.71 -2.45 2.95
N GLU A 64 -2.77 -2.07 3.82
CA GLU A 64 -1.69 -1.13 3.49
C GLU A 64 -0.78 -1.66 2.36
N VAL A 65 -0.47 -2.96 2.38
CA VAL A 65 0.31 -3.57 1.29
C VAL A 65 -0.52 -3.69 0.00
N MET A 66 -1.79 -4.08 0.09
CA MET A 66 -2.67 -4.18 -1.08
C MET A 66 -2.90 -2.83 -1.75
N LEU A 67 -3.03 -1.75 -0.98
CA LEU A 67 -3.27 -0.40 -1.47
C LEU A 67 -2.06 0.22 -2.21
N GLN A 68 -0.85 -0.34 -2.08
CA GLN A 68 0.30 0.13 -2.84
C GLN A 68 0.05 0.01 -4.35
N GLN A 69 -0.14 1.15 -5.03
CA GLN A 69 -0.38 1.24 -6.48
C GLN A 69 -1.57 0.41 -7.00
N THR A 70 -2.56 0.12 -6.15
CA THR A 70 -3.79 -0.60 -6.52
C THR A 70 -5.02 0.25 -6.19
N GLN A 71 -6.02 0.22 -7.07
CA GLN A 71 -7.27 0.96 -6.88
C GLN A 71 -8.05 0.44 -5.66
N THR A 72 -8.58 1.34 -4.84
CA THR A 72 -9.30 1.01 -3.60
C THR A 72 -10.49 0.08 -3.80
N ALA A 73 -11.26 0.25 -4.87
CA ALA A 73 -12.41 -0.61 -5.18
C ALA A 73 -11.99 -2.09 -5.40
N ARG A 74 -10.83 -2.31 -6.03
CA ARG A 74 -10.28 -3.66 -6.21
C ARG A 74 -9.80 -4.25 -4.89
N VAL A 75 -9.14 -3.42 -4.07
CA VAL A 75 -8.64 -3.85 -2.76
C VAL A 75 -9.79 -4.24 -1.85
N ALA A 76 -10.93 -3.52 -1.86
CA ALA A 76 -12.06 -3.80 -0.98
C ALA A 76 -12.57 -5.24 -1.11
N LEU A 77 -12.70 -5.74 -2.32
CA LEU A 77 -13.12 -7.13 -2.58
C LEU A 77 -12.00 -8.12 -2.20
N ARG A 78 -10.77 -7.88 -2.68
CA ARG A 78 -9.65 -8.80 -2.47
C ARG A 78 -9.20 -8.91 -1.02
N TRP A 79 -9.34 -7.85 -0.24
CA TRP A 79 -9.00 -7.85 1.17
C TRP A 79 -9.93 -8.76 1.99
N GLN A 80 -11.22 -8.78 1.68
CA GLN A 80 -12.17 -9.69 2.33
C GLN A 80 -11.88 -11.15 1.97
N GLU A 81 -11.76 -11.47 0.67
CA GLU A 81 -11.38 -12.81 0.18
C GLU A 81 -10.06 -13.30 0.79
N TRP A 82 -9.09 -12.39 0.96
CA TRP A 82 -7.81 -12.71 1.60
C TRP A 82 -7.96 -13.09 3.06
N LEU A 83 -8.71 -12.32 3.84
CA LEU A 83 -8.93 -12.61 5.26
C LEU A 83 -9.80 -13.84 5.49
N GLU A 84 -10.67 -14.20 4.56
CA GLU A 84 -11.40 -15.48 4.58
C GLU A 84 -10.44 -16.65 4.36
N GLN A 85 -9.51 -16.56 3.42
CA GLN A 85 -8.54 -17.59 3.11
C GLN A 85 -7.41 -17.67 4.14
N PHE A 86 -6.94 -16.53 4.61
CA PHE A 86 -5.83 -16.40 5.57
C PHE A 86 -6.27 -15.52 6.75
N PRO A 87 -7.08 -16.06 7.67
CA PRO A 87 -7.69 -15.27 8.74
C PRO A 87 -6.71 -14.74 9.79
N THR A 88 -5.53 -15.34 9.91
CA THR A 88 -4.49 -14.93 10.85
C THR A 88 -3.11 -14.93 10.20
N VAL A 89 -2.18 -14.23 10.82
CA VAL A 89 -0.77 -14.22 10.39
C VAL A 89 -0.15 -15.63 10.43
N ASP A 90 -0.56 -16.47 11.35
CA ASP A 90 -0.05 -17.85 11.52
C ASP A 90 -0.55 -18.76 10.39
N VAL A 91 -1.82 -18.64 10.00
CA VAL A 91 -2.39 -19.36 8.84
C VAL A 91 -1.67 -18.94 7.57
N LEU A 92 -1.45 -17.65 7.38
CA LEU A 92 -0.70 -17.13 6.23
C LEU A 92 0.76 -17.63 6.24
N ALA A 93 1.42 -17.65 7.38
CA ALA A 93 2.80 -18.11 7.52
C ALA A 93 3.02 -19.56 7.09
N GLN A 94 1.98 -20.40 7.25
CA GLN A 94 1.99 -21.82 6.88
C GLN A 94 1.53 -22.09 5.44
N ALA A 95 1.07 -21.06 4.74
CA ALA A 95 0.55 -21.19 3.39
C ALA A 95 1.67 -21.51 2.38
N GLN A 96 1.32 -22.28 1.35
CA GLN A 96 2.23 -22.51 0.22
C GLN A 96 2.37 -21.25 -0.62
N THR A 97 3.56 -21.02 -1.16
CA THR A 97 3.81 -19.88 -2.06
C THR A 97 2.79 -19.79 -3.20
N ALA A 98 2.44 -20.92 -3.78
CA ALA A 98 1.45 -20.98 -4.87
C ALA A 98 0.07 -20.48 -4.45
N ASP A 99 -0.39 -20.81 -3.24
CA ASP A 99 -1.71 -20.40 -2.73
C ASP A 99 -1.75 -18.90 -2.47
N VAL A 100 -0.68 -18.36 -1.91
CA VAL A 100 -0.51 -16.92 -1.67
C VAL A 100 -0.47 -16.14 -3.01
N LEU A 101 0.27 -16.64 -3.99
CA LEU A 101 0.34 -16.01 -5.32
C LEU A 101 -1.00 -16.10 -6.05
N ARG A 102 -1.74 -17.21 -5.89
CA ARG A 102 -3.09 -17.37 -6.47
C ARG A 102 -4.07 -16.39 -5.86
N ALA A 103 -4.10 -16.25 -4.55
CA ALA A 103 -4.93 -15.26 -3.86
C ALA A 103 -4.57 -13.80 -4.24
N TRP A 104 -3.31 -13.56 -4.63
CA TRP A 104 -2.83 -12.25 -5.04
C TRP A 104 -3.10 -11.91 -6.51
N GLN A 105 -3.57 -12.85 -7.32
CA GLN A 105 -3.80 -12.62 -8.75
C GLN A 105 -4.73 -11.42 -9.00
N GLY A 106 -4.41 -10.63 -10.03
CA GLY A 106 -5.15 -9.41 -10.35
C GLY A 106 -4.77 -8.17 -9.54
N MET A 107 -3.97 -8.31 -8.46
CA MET A 107 -3.49 -7.17 -7.67
C MET A 107 -2.27 -6.47 -8.29
N GLY A 108 -1.54 -7.15 -9.15
CA GLY A 108 -0.28 -6.66 -9.73
C GLY A 108 0.86 -6.58 -8.72
N TYR A 109 2.07 -6.30 -9.22
CA TYR A 109 3.26 -6.23 -8.36
C TYR A 109 3.40 -7.46 -7.44
N ASN A 110 3.37 -8.65 -8.03
CA ASN A 110 3.29 -9.95 -7.35
C ASN A 110 4.38 -10.17 -6.29
N ARG A 111 5.52 -9.46 -6.39
CA ARG A 111 6.57 -9.51 -5.36
C ARG A 111 6.08 -9.10 -3.97
N ARG A 112 5.01 -8.28 -3.89
CA ARG A 112 4.38 -7.93 -2.62
C ARG A 112 3.81 -9.16 -1.92
N ALA A 113 3.22 -10.10 -2.67
CA ALA A 113 2.69 -11.35 -2.12
C ALA A 113 3.78 -12.18 -1.43
N LEU A 114 4.95 -12.30 -2.07
CA LEU A 114 6.09 -13.01 -1.48
C LEU A 114 6.61 -12.31 -0.22
N TYR A 115 6.67 -10.98 -0.23
CA TYR A 115 7.06 -10.23 0.97
C TYR A 115 6.02 -10.39 2.10
N VAL A 116 4.73 -10.42 1.77
CA VAL A 116 3.67 -10.67 2.74
C VAL A 116 3.82 -12.05 3.36
N LEU A 117 4.05 -13.10 2.57
CA LEU A 117 4.31 -14.44 3.09
C LEU A 117 5.55 -14.48 4.00
N LYS A 118 6.66 -13.90 3.53
CA LYS A 118 7.92 -13.88 4.26
C LYS A 118 7.82 -13.12 5.60
N THR A 119 7.12 -12.00 5.57
CA THR A 119 6.85 -11.21 6.78
C THR A 119 5.92 -11.95 7.74
N ALA A 120 4.89 -12.63 7.24
CA ALA A 120 4.03 -13.48 8.07
C ALA A 120 4.82 -14.57 8.78
N GLN A 121 5.74 -15.25 8.06
CA GLN A 121 6.62 -16.26 8.63
C GLN A 121 7.51 -15.70 9.75
N ILE A 122 8.06 -14.50 9.56
CA ILE A 122 8.88 -13.84 10.60
C ILE A 122 8.02 -13.51 11.83
N ILE A 123 6.84 -12.90 11.63
CA ILE A 123 5.95 -12.53 12.75
C ILE A 123 5.46 -13.77 13.49
N SER A 124 5.04 -14.81 12.76
CA SER A 124 4.60 -16.09 13.36
C SER A 124 5.71 -16.76 14.17
N ALA A 125 6.95 -16.77 13.68
CA ALA A 125 8.12 -17.29 14.39
C ALA A 125 8.41 -16.53 15.69
N HIS A 126 7.93 -15.31 15.84
CA HIS A 126 8.00 -14.48 17.04
C HIS A 126 6.68 -14.49 17.85
N GLY A 127 5.90 -15.55 17.74
CA GLY A 127 4.66 -15.74 18.50
C GLY A 127 3.44 -14.99 17.99
N GLY A 128 3.43 -14.56 16.73
CA GLY A 128 2.30 -13.87 16.09
C GLY A 128 2.13 -12.41 16.54
N VAL A 129 3.05 -11.87 17.33
CA VAL A 129 2.96 -10.51 17.87
C VAL A 129 3.55 -9.52 16.87
N PHE A 130 2.71 -8.58 16.42
CA PHE A 130 3.15 -7.51 15.52
C PHE A 130 4.02 -6.48 16.26
N PRO A 131 5.17 -6.07 15.66
CA PRO A 131 5.93 -4.93 16.16
C PRO A 131 5.08 -3.67 16.17
N GLN A 132 5.24 -2.84 17.20
CA GLN A 132 4.35 -1.69 17.43
C GLN A 132 5.00 -0.34 17.13
N THR A 133 6.24 -0.33 16.66
CA THR A 133 6.96 0.88 16.30
C THR A 133 7.31 0.88 14.81
N THR A 134 7.39 2.07 14.22
CA THR A 134 7.83 2.21 12.82
C THR A 134 9.24 1.69 12.61
N ALA A 135 10.13 1.87 13.61
CA ALA A 135 11.51 1.41 13.55
C ALA A 135 11.65 -0.11 13.46
N GLU A 136 10.81 -0.86 14.17
CA GLU A 136 10.76 -2.32 14.11
C GLU A 136 10.07 -2.80 12.83
N LEU A 137 8.94 -2.18 12.46
CA LEU A 137 8.17 -2.58 11.29
C LEU A 137 8.96 -2.45 9.98
N VAL A 138 9.79 -1.44 9.81
CA VAL A 138 10.60 -1.27 8.59
C VAL A 138 11.71 -2.31 8.44
N GLN A 139 12.01 -3.10 9.47
CA GLN A 139 12.94 -4.22 9.38
C GLN A 139 12.30 -5.45 8.69
N LEU A 140 10.98 -5.48 8.58
CA LEU A 140 10.25 -6.58 7.96
C LEU A 140 10.24 -6.45 6.42
N PRO A 141 10.36 -7.56 5.69
CA PRO A 141 10.36 -7.56 4.23
C PRO A 141 9.14 -6.86 3.63
N GLY A 142 9.36 -5.94 2.69
CA GLY A 142 8.29 -5.24 1.97
C GLY A 142 7.54 -4.16 2.76
N ILE A 143 7.94 -3.89 4.00
CA ILE A 143 7.39 -2.79 4.81
C ILE A 143 8.32 -1.59 4.74
N GLY A 144 7.94 -0.59 3.93
CA GLY A 144 8.62 0.70 3.86
C GLY A 144 8.10 1.68 4.92
N ALA A 145 8.74 2.86 5.02
CA ALA A 145 8.40 3.88 6.00
C ALA A 145 6.92 4.28 6.00
N ALA A 146 6.32 4.48 4.82
CA ALA A 146 4.89 4.84 4.71
C ALA A 146 3.98 3.70 5.21
N THR A 147 4.26 2.44 4.82
CA THR A 147 3.49 1.28 5.29
C THR A 147 3.62 1.10 6.80
N ALA A 148 4.82 1.24 7.37
CA ALA A 148 5.04 1.16 8.80
C ALA A 148 4.27 2.26 9.56
N ALA A 149 4.31 3.49 9.07
CA ALA A 149 3.56 4.61 9.64
C ALA A 149 2.04 4.37 9.55
N GLY A 150 1.54 3.86 8.40
CA GLY A 150 0.13 3.50 8.25
C GLY A 150 -0.32 2.43 9.25
N ILE A 151 0.46 1.36 9.41
CA ILE A 151 0.18 0.33 10.41
C ILE A 151 0.13 0.94 11.83
N CYS A 152 1.11 1.78 12.21
CA CYS A 152 1.13 2.44 13.50
C CYS A 152 -0.08 3.34 13.74
N ALA A 153 -0.43 4.18 12.76
CA ALA A 153 -1.57 5.08 12.86
C ALA A 153 -2.90 4.31 12.92
N PHE A 154 -3.08 3.34 12.02
CA PHE A 154 -4.38 2.71 11.82
C PHE A 154 -4.66 1.55 12.78
N ALA A 155 -3.64 0.77 13.18
CA ALA A 155 -3.82 -0.31 14.13
C ALA A 155 -3.75 0.15 15.58
N TRP A 156 -2.81 1.03 15.92
CA TRP A 156 -2.55 1.42 17.31
C TRP A 156 -2.91 2.85 17.65
N ASN A 157 -3.31 3.65 16.66
CA ASN A 157 -3.65 5.06 16.83
C ASN A 157 -2.49 5.88 17.41
N ARG A 158 -1.27 5.56 16.94
CA ARG A 158 -0.03 6.21 17.38
C ARG A 158 0.36 7.35 16.46
N HIS A 159 0.96 8.37 17.04
CA HIS A 159 1.61 9.45 16.31
C HIS A 159 2.67 8.87 15.36
N CYS A 160 2.61 9.26 14.09
CA CYS A 160 3.59 8.87 13.08
C CYS A 160 3.48 9.73 11.83
N ALA A 161 4.60 9.93 11.15
CA ALA A 161 4.67 10.69 9.92
C ALA A 161 4.24 9.82 8.71
N TYR A 162 2.93 9.72 8.45
CA TYR A 162 2.35 8.94 7.36
C TYR A 162 2.30 9.76 6.07
N LEU A 163 3.31 9.62 5.23
CA LEU A 163 3.42 10.32 3.94
C LEU A 163 3.21 9.37 2.76
N GLU A 164 2.03 9.39 2.16
CA GLU A 164 1.71 8.69 0.93
C GLU A 164 1.23 9.68 -0.16
N THR A 165 0.89 9.20 -1.35
CA THR A 165 0.63 10.05 -2.52
C THR A 165 -0.52 11.05 -2.35
N ASN A 166 -1.57 10.73 -1.59
CA ASN A 166 -2.70 11.65 -1.37
C ASN A 166 -2.32 12.70 -0.33
N VAL A 167 -1.67 12.31 0.76
CA VAL A 167 -1.14 13.24 1.76
C VAL A 167 -0.13 14.18 1.13
N ARG A 168 0.79 13.67 0.30
CA ARG A 168 1.73 14.48 -0.49
C ARG A 168 1.00 15.49 -1.37
N SER A 169 -0.08 15.09 -2.03
CA SER A 169 -0.86 16.01 -2.88
C SER A 169 -1.49 17.15 -2.07
N VAL A 170 -2.00 16.86 -0.87
CA VAL A 170 -2.54 17.88 0.05
C VAL A 170 -1.46 18.89 0.41
N LEU A 171 -0.33 18.43 0.93
CA LEU A 171 0.74 19.32 1.38
C LEU A 171 1.28 20.18 0.22
N LEU A 172 1.53 19.58 -0.94
CA LEU A 172 2.00 20.31 -2.12
C LEU A 172 1.00 21.36 -2.60
N HIS A 173 -0.29 21.11 -2.48
CA HIS A 173 -1.32 22.05 -2.87
C HIS A 173 -1.46 23.20 -1.88
N GLU A 174 -1.52 22.88 -0.60
CA GLU A 174 -1.89 23.82 0.46
C GLU A 174 -0.70 24.61 1.00
N LEU A 175 0.48 23.98 1.08
CA LEU A 175 1.65 24.59 1.71
C LEU A 175 2.75 25.01 0.72
N PHE A 176 2.77 24.39 -0.47
CA PHE A 176 3.78 24.63 -1.51
C PHE A 176 3.13 24.93 -2.87
N PRO A 177 2.25 25.96 -2.98
CA PRO A 177 1.47 26.18 -4.20
C PRO A 177 2.30 26.58 -5.41
N HIS A 178 3.49 27.16 -5.21
CA HIS A 178 4.35 27.71 -6.25
C HIS A 178 5.70 26.99 -6.41
N GLU A 179 6.00 26.03 -5.53
CA GLU A 179 7.26 25.30 -5.53
C GLU A 179 7.17 24.03 -6.36
N ASP A 180 8.23 23.76 -7.12
CA ASP A 180 8.45 22.52 -7.84
C ASP A 180 9.60 21.73 -7.20
N GLN A 181 9.66 20.42 -7.48
CA GLN A 181 10.70 19.52 -7.00
C GLN A 181 10.81 19.46 -5.46
N VAL A 182 9.69 19.63 -4.75
CA VAL A 182 9.64 19.51 -3.29
C VAL A 182 10.01 18.08 -2.86
N SER A 183 10.91 17.95 -1.92
CA SER A 183 11.39 16.64 -1.45
C SER A 183 10.46 16.04 -0.39
N ASP A 184 10.42 14.70 -0.30
CA ASP A 184 9.69 14.02 0.77
C ASP A 184 10.26 14.36 2.16
N ARG A 185 11.55 14.70 2.25
CA ARG A 185 12.19 15.14 3.49
C ARG A 185 11.57 16.44 4.03
N GLU A 186 11.27 17.38 3.14
CA GLU A 186 10.59 18.63 3.50
C GLU A 186 9.14 18.36 3.93
N LEU A 187 8.42 17.53 3.17
CA LEU A 187 7.01 17.23 3.45
C LEU A 187 6.83 16.44 4.75
N ILE A 188 7.74 15.53 5.08
CA ILE A 188 7.64 14.66 6.26
C ILE A 188 7.65 15.47 7.58
N THR A 189 8.34 16.60 7.61
CA THR A 189 8.38 17.48 8.80
C THR A 189 7.01 18.10 9.08
N PHE A 190 6.25 18.42 8.05
CA PHE A 190 4.88 18.91 8.19
C PHE A 190 3.90 17.81 8.57
N VAL A 191 4.05 16.61 7.98
CA VAL A 191 3.21 15.45 8.35
C VAL A 191 3.39 15.11 9.81
N ASP A 192 4.63 15.08 10.29
CA ASP A 192 4.98 14.79 11.67
C ASP A 192 4.39 15.85 12.61
N ALA A 193 4.67 17.13 12.35
CA ALA A 193 4.21 18.24 13.18
C ALA A 193 2.68 18.42 13.23
N LEU A 194 1.96 18.01 12.17
CA LEU A 194 0.51 18.12 12.10
C LEU A 194 -0.22 16.84 12.56
N CYS A 195 0.49 15.74 12.76
CA CYS A 195 -0.10 14.52 13.28
C CYS A 195 -0.46 14.69 14.76
N PRO A 196 -1.68 14.35 15.19
CA PRO A 196 -2.03 14.34 16.61
C PRO A 196 -1.18 13.38 17.43
N ASP A 197 -1.12 13.64 18.76
CA ASP A 197 -0.49 12.73 19.71
C ASP A 197 -1.18 11.37 19.79
N ASP A 198 -0.51 10.39 20.39
CA ASP A 198 -1.04 9.06 20.63
C ASP A 198 -2.42 9.10 21.28
N ALA A 199 -3.30 8.23 20.84
CA ALA A 199 -4.67 8.16 21.35
C ALA A 199 -5.06 6.71 21.66
N PRO A 200 -6.10 6.48 22.50
CA PRO A 200 -6.60 5.14 22.73
C PRO A 200 -6.90 4.41 21.42
N ARG A 201 -6.49 3.15 21.33
CA ARG A 201 -6.56 2.33 20.12
C ARG A 201 -7.94 2.31 19.47
N THR A 202 -8.99 2.36 20.28
CA THR A 202 -10.39 2.34 19.82
C THR A 202 -10.97 3.72 19.55
N SER A 203 -10.27 4.81 19.87
CA SER A 203 -10.78 6.17 19.65
C SER A 203 -10.95 6.46 18.16
N ARG A 204 -12.09 7.06 17.82
CA ARG A 204 -12.44 7.54 16.48
C ARG A 204 -12.65 9.06 16.43
N ALA A 205 -12.17 9.78 17.42
CA ALA A 205 -12.22 11.24 17.41
C ALA A 205 -11.30 11.80 16.32
N LEU A 206 -11.70 12.86 15.64
CA LEU A 206 -10.96 13.44 14.51
C LEU A 206 -9.52 13.83 14.86
N HIS A 207 -9.28 14.26 16.08
CA HIS A 207 -7.96 14.65 16.59
C HIS A 207 -7.10 13.46 17.06
N THR A 208 -7.33 12.28 16.51
CA THR A 208 -6.48 11.11 16.74
C THR A 208 -5.66 10.81 15.49
N PRO A 209 -4.47 10.19 15.60
CA PRO A 209 -3.62 9.86 14.45
C PRO A 209 -4.37 9.11 13.34
N ARG A 210 -5.19 8.14 13.72
CA ARG A 210 -5.99 7.35 12.76
C ARG A 210 -6.95 8.22 11.96
N MET A 211 -7.80 8.97 12.62
CA MET A 211 -8.85 9.73 11.94
C MET A 211 -8.28 10.93 11.18
N TRP A 212 -7.25 11.55 11.71
CA TRP A 212 -6.51 12.61 11.04
C TRP A 212 -5.90 12.14 9.70
N ASN A 213 -5.22 11.00 9.71
CA ASN A 213 -4.64 10.45 8.48
C ASN A 213 -5.72 10.00 7.49
N TYR A 214 -6.86 9.46 7.94
CA TYR A 214 -7.98 9.17 7.04
C TYR A 214 -8.56 10.45 6.43
N ALA A 215 -8.71 11.52 7.19
CA ALA A 215 -9.17 12.80 6.67
C ALA A 215 -8.21 13.38 5.62
N LEU A 216 -6.90 13.33 5.86
CA LEU A 216 -5.88 13.72 4.88
C LEU A 216 -5.95 12.89 3.60
N LEU A 217 -6.09 11.57 3.71
CA LEU A 217 -6.25 10.67 2.57
C LEU A 217 -7.48 11.03 1.73
N ASP A 218 -8.61 11.25 2.38
CA ASP A 218 -9.88 11.51 1.70
C ASP A 218 -9.89 12.89 1.04
N TYR A 219 -9.39 13.90 1.74
CA TYR A 219 -9.21 15.23 1.17
C TYR A 219 -8.23 15.20 -0.03
N GLY A 220 -7.14 14.46 0.06
CA GLY A 220 -6.18 14.31 -1.04
C GLY A 220 -6.77 13.61 -2.28
N VAL A 221 -7.67 12.67 -2.09
CA VAL A 221 -8.40 12.05 -3.22
C VAL A 221 -9.38 13.04 -3.85
N TRP A 222 -10.16 13.75 -3.03
CA TRP A 222 -11.06 14.80 -3.50
C TRP A 222 -10.30 15.88 -4.26
N LEU A 223 -9.20 16.36 -3.71
CA LEU A 223 -8.35 17.38 -4.33
C LEU A 223 -7.89 17.00 -5.74
N LYS A 224 -7.42 15.77 -5.93
CA LYS A 224 -6.98 15.27 -7.25
C LYS A 224 -8.11 15.20 -8.30
N GLN A 225 -9.35 15.16 -7.88
CA GLN A 225 -10.51 15.20 -8.79
C GLN A 225 -10.89 16.62 -9.19
N HIS A 226 -10.50 17.65 -8.41
CA HIS A 226 -10.94 19.02 -8.59
C HIS A 226 -9.83 19.96 -9.07
N VAL A 227 -8.55 19.56 -8.95
CA VAL A 227 -7.41 20.33 -9.43
C VAL A 227 -6.43 19.46 -10.21
N SER A 228 -5.54 20.09 -10.98
CA SER A 228 -4.42 19.36 -11.60
C SER A 228 -3.59 18.67 -10.54
N ASN A 229 -3.25 17.37 -10.75
CA ASN A 229 -2.61 16.52 -9.75
C ASN A 229 -1.34 17.19 -9.14
N PRO A 230 -1.39 17.66 -7.88
CA PRO A 230 -0.27 18.37 -7.24
C PRO A 230 0.97 17.50 -7.04
N SER A 231 0.81 16.17 -6.92
CA SER A 231 1.94 15.28 -6.69
C SER A 231 2.96 15.27 -7.83
N ARG A 232 2.62 15.83 -9.02
CA ARG A 232 3.57 16.03 -10.12
C ARG A 232 4.72 16.99 -9.77
N ARG A 233 4.52 17.86 -8.78
CA ARG A 233 5.54 18.80 -8.29
C ARG A 233 6.48 18.19 -7.24
N SER A 234 6.24 16.94 -6.84
CA SER A 234 7.16 16.22 -5.97
C SER A 234 8.41 15.75 -6.73
N ARG A 235 9.56 15.84 -6.09
CA ARG A 235 10.81 15.24 -6.59
C ARG A 235 10.71 13.72 -6.75
N SER A 236 9.90 13.06 -5.92
CA SER A 236 9.69 11.61 -5.97
C SER A 236 8.61 11.17 -6.97
N TYR A 237 8.03 12.12 -7.75
CA TYR A 237 7.02 11.77 -8.73
C TYR A 237 7.61 10.97 -9.88
N THR A 238 7.07 9.77 -10.08
CA THR A 238 7.43 8.91 -11.22
C THR A 238 6.18 8.52 -11.98
N LYS A 239 6.16 8.80 -13.29
CA LYS A 239 5.08 8.34 -14.17
C LYS A 239 5.27 6.85 -14.46
N GLN A 240 4.24 6.06 -14.14
CA GLN A 240 4.27 4.64 -14.41
C GLN A 240 4.24 4.36 -15.93
N SER A 241 5.10 3.46 -16.41
CA SER A 241 5.09 3.00 -17.79
C SER A 241 3.83 2.18 -18.10
N LYS A 242 3.45 2.12 -19.37
CA LYS A 242 2.32 1.29 -19.85
C LYS A 242 2.53 -0.16 -19.42
N PHE A 243 1.46 -0.81 -18.92
CA PHE A 243 1.53 -2.20 -18.45
C PHE A 243 1.44 -3.19 -19.60
N GLU A 244 0.49 -2.98 -20.52
CA GLU A 244 0.27 -3.88 -21.66
C GLU A 244 1.48 -3.94 -22.59
N GLY A 245 1.88 -5.15 -22.95
CA GLY A 245 3.06 -5.44 -23.77
C GLY A 245 4.39 -5.29 -23.03
N SER A 246 4.37 -4.86 -21.76
CA SER A 246 5.58 -4.63 -20.98
C SER A 246 6.20 -5.93 -20.46
N HIS A 247 7.49 -5.86 -20.12
CA HIS A 247 8.21 -6.91 -19.41
C HIS A 247 7.47 -7.36 -18.13
N ARG A 248 6.90 -6.40 -17.36
CA ARG A 248 6.11 -6.69 -16.15
C ARG A 248 4.86 -7.51 -16.44
N GLN A 249 4.18 -7.25 -17.54
CA GLN A 249 2.99 -8.00 -17.94
C GLN A 249 3.34 -9.44 -18.28
N LYS A 250 4.40 -9.66 -19.06
CA LYS A 250 4.83 -11.01 -19.46
C LYS A 250 5.28 -11.84 -18.25
N ARG A 251 6.00 -11.22 -17.30
CA ARG A 251 6.33 -11.88 -16.03
C ARG A 251 5.09 -12.28 -15.22
N ALA A 252 4.07 -11.41 -15.16
CA ALA A 252 2.82 -11.73 -14.47
C ALA A 252 2.04 -12.85 -15.17
N ALA A 253 2.07 -12.89 -16.52
CA ALA A 253 1.47 -13.96 -17.30
C ALA A 253 2.18 -15.31 -17.03
N LEU A 254 3.51 -15.34 -17.00
CA LEU A 254 4.26 -16.58 -16.69
C LEU A 254 3.96 -17.11 -15.28
N VAL A 255 3.89 -16.23 -14.26
CA VAL A 255 3.48 -16.66 -12.91
C VAL A 255 2.09 -17.30 -12.95
N ARG A 256 1.13 -16.73 -13.67
CA ARG A 256 -0.21 -17.29 -13.83
C ARG A 256 -0.17 -18.63 -14.55
N ILE A 257 0.55 -18.74 -15.66
CA ILE A 257 0.71 -19.99 -16.43
C ILE A 257 1.25 -21.13 -15.53
N LEU A 258 2.26 -20.84 -14.71
CA LEU A 258 2.80 -21.82 -13.77
C LEU A 258 1.79 -22.23 -12.70
N LEU A 259 1.02 -21.26 -12.16
CA LEU A 259 -0.02 -21.54 -11.17
C LEU A 259 -1.19 -22.37 -11.76
N ASP A 260 -1.60 -22.08 -13.00
CA ASP A 260 -2.70 -22.76 -13.66
C ASP A 260 -2.31 -24.22 -13.99
N SER A 261 -1.08 -24.46 -14.43
CA SER A 261 -0.55 -25.82 -14.67
C SER A 261 -0.55 -26.64 -13.39
N ARG A 262 -0.12 -26.06 -12.26
CA ARG A 262 -0.17 -26.74 -10.95
C ARG A 262 -1.61 -27.10 -10.54
N ALA A 263 -2.57 -26.21 -10.79
CA ALA A 263 -3.98 -26.44 -10.42
C ALA A 263 -4.65 -27.54 -11.25
N ALA A 264 -4.27 -27.66 -12.51
CA ALA A 264 -4.81 -28.66 -13.42
C ALA A 264 -4.30 -30.09 -13.13
N ASN A 265 -3.39 -30.28 -12.15
CA ASN A 265 -2.62 -31.52 -11.97
C ASN A 265 -2.04 -32.01 -13.32
N ASP A 266 -1.60 -31.09 -14.15
CA ASP A 266 -1.06 -31.36 -15.47
C ASP A 266 0.18 -32.24 -15.30
N SER A 267 0.09 -33.49 -15.75
CA SER A 267 1.21 -34.42 -15.69
C SER A 267 2.39 -34.02 -16.58
N HIS A 268 2.18 -32.99 -17.41
CA HIS A 268 3.22 -32.48 -18.28
C HIS A 268 4.10 -31.48 -17.52
N ALA A 269 5.40 -31.79 -17.47
CA ALA A 269 6.39 -30.88 -16.92
C ALA A 269 6.31 -29.52 -17.62
N MET A 270 6.24 -28.42 -16.84
CA MET A 270 6.28 -27.06 -17.41
C MET A 270 7.70 -26.74 -17.87
N THR A 271 8.04 -27.17 -19.08
CA THR A 271 9.31 -26.84 -19.72
C THR A 271 9.32 -25.39 -20.19
N THR A 272 10.51 -24.82 -20.46
CA THR A 272 10.64 -23.47 -21.05
C THR A 272 9.88 -23.39 -22.38
N ALA A 273 10.00 -24.41 -23.24
CA ALA A 273 9.28 -24.48 -24.51
C ALA A 273 7.76 -24.43 -24.33
N ARG A 274 7.22 -25.18 -23.37
CA ARG A 274 5.77 -25.17 -23.09
C ARG A 274 5.30 -23.83 -22.53
N ALA A 275 6.06 -23.23 -21.61
CA ALA A 275 5.78 -21.89 -21.09
C ALA A 275 5.82 -20.82 -22.20
N CYS A 276 6.75 -20.96 -23.15
CA CYS A 276 6.87 -20.08 -24.32
C CYS A 276 5.64 -20.22 -25.24
N GLU A 277 5.22 -21.43 -25.56
CA GLU A 277 4.02 -21.71 -26.37
C GLU A 277 2.78 -21.03 -25.76
N LEU A 278 2.51 -21.26 -24.46
CA LEU A 278 1.36 -20.69 -23.77
C LEU A 278 1.40 -19.16 -23.70
N LEU A 279 2.58 -18.58 -23.47
CA LEU A 279 2.72 -17.11 -23.45
C LEU A 279 2.56 -16.52 -24.86
N CYS A 280 3.09 -17.18 -25.91
CA CYS A 280 2.90 -16.75 -27.29
C CYS A 280 1.43 -16.77 -27.70
N ASP A 281 0.69 -17.80 -27.32
CA ASP A 281 -0.76 -17.88 -27.58
C ASP A 281 -1.52 -16.70 -26.94
N GLU A 282 -1.14 -16.27 -25.75
CA GLU A 282 -1.73 -15.11 -25.10
C GLU A 282 -1.36 -13.79 -25.79
N GLU A 283 -0.11 -13.63 -26.17
CA GLU A 283 0.35 -12.45 -26.88
C GLU A 283 -0.34 -12.33 -28.24
N VAL A 284 -0.43 -13.40 -29.00
CA VAL A 284 -1.12 -13.44 -30.32
C VAL A 284 -2.61 -13.14 -30.16
N ARG A 285 -3.30 -13.76 -29.19
CA ARG A 285 -4.72 -13.46 -28.91
C ARG A 285 -4.95 -12.00 -28.52
N ALA A 286 -3.97 -11.36 -27.95
CA ALA A 286 -3.99 -9.93 -27.60
C ALA A 286 -3.51 -9.01 -28.74
N GLY A 287 -3.26 -9.55 -29.94
CA GLY A 287 -2.80 -8.79 -31.11
C GLY A 287 -1.33 -8.32 -31.01
N ARG A 288 -0.52 -8.99 -30.21
CA ARG A 288 0.91 -8.67 -30.03
C ARG A 288 1.78 -9.73 -30.71
N SER A 289 3.04 -9.39 -30.95
CA SER A 289 4.01 -10.33 -31.52
C SER A 289 4.34 -11.45 -30.53
N PRO A 290 4.56 -12.70 -31.02
CA PRO A 290 5.06 -13.78 -30.19
C PRO A 290 6.45 -13.43 -29.62
N VAL A 291 6.81 -14.11 -28.53
CA VAL A 291 8.10 -13.96 -27.87
C VAL A 291 9.04 -15.15 -28.21
N SER A 292 10.33 -14.95 -28.11
CA SER A 292 11.30 -16.05 -28.27
C SER A 292 11.41 -16.90 -27.02
N GLU A 293 11.82 -18.14 -27.17
CA GLU A 293 12.07 -19.07 -26.06
C GLU A 293 13.19 -18.56 -25.16
N ASP A 294 14.26 -18.02 -25.72
CA ASP A 294 15.39 -17.41 -24.95
C ASP A 294 14.89 -16.28 -24.03
N TYR A 295 13.96 -15.45 -24.53
CA TYR A 295 13.39 -14.39 -23.72
C TYR A 295 12.51 -14.92 -22.59
N VAL A 296 11.75 -15.99 -22.83
CA VAL A 296 10.94 -16.65 -21.81
C VAL A 296 11.83 -17.31 -20.77
N GLU A 297 12.93 -17.95 -21.17
CA GLU A 297 13.91 -18.50 -20.24
C GLU A 297 14.51 -17.42 -19.35
N GLN A 298 14.91 -16.28 -19.93
CA GLN A 298 15.37 -15.13 -19.16
C GLN A 298 14.34 -14.71 -18.12
N LEU A 299 13.06 -14.56 -18.49
CA LEU A 299 11.98 -14.19 -17.58
C LEU A 299 11.79 -15.20 -16.45
N LEU A 300 11.86 -16.50 -16.74
CA LEU A 300 11.74 -17.58 -15.76
C LEU A 300 12.93 -17.59 -14.80
N CYS A 301 14.14 -17.37 -15.31
CA CYS A 301 15.34 -17.19 -14.48
C CYS A 301 15.23 -15.97 -13.54
N GLU A 302 14.69 -14.85 -14.02
CA GLU A 302 14.42 -13.67 -13.19
C GLU A 302 13.36 -13.95 -12.13
N LEU A 303 12.31 -14.70 -12.47
CA LEU A 303 11.27 -15.11 -11.51
C LEU A 303 11.84 -16.04 -10.45
N ARG A 304 12.67 -17.01 -10.84
CA ARG A 304 13.38 -17.90 -9.91
C ARG A 304 14.30 -17.14 -8.96
N ALA A 305 15.07 -16.19 -9.47
CA ALA A 305 15.95 -15.35 -8.65
C ALA A 305 15.20 -14.49 -7.61
N GLN A 306 13.88 -14.36 -7.74
CA GLN A 306 12.99 -13.62 -6.85
C GLN A 306 12.05 -14.54 -6.05
N ASP A 307 12.32 -15.83 -5.99
CA ASP A 307 11.55 -16.84 -5.24
C ASP A 307 10.10 -17.05 -5.73
N PHE A 308 9.79 -16.73 -6.99
CA PHE A 308 8.45 -16.99 -7.57
C PHE A 308 8.28 -18.43 -8.02
N CYS A 309 9.35 -19.07 -8.45
CA CYS A 309 9.34 -20.44 -8.95
C CYS A 309 10.69 -21.11 -8.70
N THR A 310 10.70 -22.42 -8.83
CA THR A 310 11.88 -23.27 -8.79
C THR A 310 12.03 -24.01 -10.12
N PHE A 311 13.23 -24.48 -10.41
CA PHE A 311 13.50 -25.33 -11.56
C PHE A 311 14.10 -26.64 -11.06
N CYS A 312 13.37 -27.73 -11.23
CA CYS A 312 13.76 -29.07 -10.78
C CYS A 312 13.43 -30.08 -11.89
N ASP A 313 14.32 -31.02 -12.15
CA ASP A 313 14.14 -32.13 -13.11
C ASP A 313 13.64 -31.68 -14.51
N GLY A 314 14.19 -30.56 -14.99
CA GLY A 314 13.82 -30.01 -16.30
C GLY A 314 12.47 -29.27 -16.32
N SER A 315 11.85 -29.03 -15.17
CA SER A 315 10.53 -28.41 -15.04
C SER A 315 10.54 -27.19 -14.12
N TRP A 316 9.77 -26.16 -14.52
CA TRP A 316 9.46 -24.98 -13.72
C TRP A 316 8.24 -25.20 -12.85
N GLN A 317 8.33 -24.88 -11.56
CA GLN A 317 7.27 -25.11 -10.57
C GLN A 317 7.15 -23.90 -9.63
N VAL A 318 5.90 -23.60 -9.16
CA VAL A 318 5.62 -22.60 -8.10
C VAL A 318 5.35 -23.32 -6.78
#